data_c62bcf777b0b6a2a417eb6dddd378511
#
_entry.id   c62bcf777b0b6a2a417eb6dddd378511
#
_cell.length_a   1.000
_cell.length_b   1.000
_cell.length_c   1.000
_cell.angle_alpha   90.00
_cell.angle_beta   90.00
_cell.angle_gamma   90.00
#
_symmetry.space_group_name_H-M   'P 1'
#
loop_
_entity.id
_entity.type
_entity.pdbx_description
1 polymer ?
#
loop_
_entity_poly.entity_id
_entity_poly.type
_entity_poly.pdbx_seq_one_letter_code
_entity_poly.pdbx_strand_id
1 'polypeptide(L)'
;MLFRSDFFDERGFTLTDPPIITPAACEGTSTLFPVDYFDEQAFLTQSGQLYVEATAMALGKVYSFGPTFRAEKSKTRRHLTEFWMVEPEVAYAQLDDVMELAEGLITFIVKRCLEKRRADLQTIGRDISKLEKIEAPFPRISYDDAVKNLQEGHAKGALESKFEWGGDLGSPDETYLSAQFDKPVMIHRYPAKVKAFYMEPDPQRPDLALCVDVLAPEGYGEIIGGSQRMASYELLLKRIHEHNLPEEAFKWYLDLRKFGSVPHGGFGMGIERAVAWICGLEHVRETIPFPRMLYRLYP
;
A
#
# COMPACT_ATOMS: atom_id res chain seq x y z
N MET A 1 12.02 -12.53 -4.96
CA MET A 1 10.78 -13.17 -4.51
C MET A 1 10.95 -13.97 -3.22
N LEU A 2 11.93 -14.88 -3.12
CA LEU A 2 12.17 -15.73 -1.92
C LEU A 2 12.32 -14.92 -0.61
N PHE A 3 12.92 -13.74 -0.65
CA PHE A 3 13.24 -12.97 0.56
C PHE A 3 12.03 -12.54 1.37
N ARG A 4 10.88 -12.25 0.74
CA ARG A 4 9.67 -11.87 1.46
C ARG A 4 9.04 -13.03 2.23
N SER A 5 9.02 -14.23 1.61
CA SER A 5 8.50 -15.43 2.25
C SER A 5 9.34 -15.78 3.47
N ASP A 6 10.68 -15.77 3.34
CA ASP A 6 11.58 -15.98 4.48
C ASP A 6 11.22 -15.04 5.65
N PHE A 7 10.95 -13.74 5.36
CA PHE A 7 10.60 -12.76 6.39
C PHE A 7 9.31 -13.11 7.13
N PHE A 8 8.27 -13.47 6.42
CA PHE A 8 6.96 -13.77 7.00
C PHE A 8 6.93 -15.15 7.65
N ASP A 9 7.48 -16.17 6.98
CA ASP A 9 7.49 -17.55 7.47
C ASP A 9 8.28 -17.68 8.79
N GLU A 10 9.45 -17.00 8.89
CA GLU A 10 10.26 -16.95 10.12
C GLU A 10 9.54 -16.26 11.30
N ARG A 11 8.51 -15.46 11.02
CA ARG A 11 7.71 -14.72 12.03
C ARG A 11 6.35 -15.37 12.31
N GLY A 12 6.14 -16.57 11.78
CA GLY A 12 4.94 -17.36 12.02
C GLY A 12 3.71 -16.86 11.27
N PHE A 13 3.90 -16.19 10.14
CA PHE A 13 2.80 -15.87 9.24
C PHE A 13 2.43 -17.07 8.37
N THR A 14 1.15 -17.20 8.07
CA THR A 14 0.62 -18.19 7.14
C THR A 14 0.31 -17.52 5.78
N LEU A 15 0.84 -18.08 4.69
CA LEU A 15 0.45 -17.65 3.35
C LEU A 15 -0.99 -18.08 3.06
N THR A 16 -1.82 -17.15 2.62
CA THR A 16 -3.21 -17.40 2.21
C THR A 16 -3.46 -16.76 0.84
N ASP A 17 -4.10 -17.53 -0.06
CA ASP A 17 -4.34 -17.09 -1.44
C ASP A 17 -5.79 -16.58 -1.58
N PRO A 18 -6.00 -15.26 -1.73
CA PRO A 18 -7.32 -14.70 -1.99
C PRO A 18 -7.78 -14.94 -3.43
N PRO A 19 -9.09 -14.90 -3.70
CA PRO A 19 -9.59 -15.01 -5.07
C PRO A 19 -9.18 -13.80 -5.92
N ILE A 20 -8.88 -14.07 -7.20
CA ILE A 20 -8.57 -13.04 -8.19
C ILE A 20 -9.85 -12.46 -8.79
N ILE A 21 -10.90 -13.26 -8.93
CA ILE A 21 -12.23 -12.86 -9.41
C ILE A 21 -13.09 -12.52 -8.18
N THR A 22 -13.63 -11.31 -8.11
CA THR A 22 -14.34 -10.81 -6.95
C THR A 22 -15.57 -9.97 -7.34
N PRO A 23 -16.66 -9.97 -6.55
CA PRO A 23 -17.78 -9.07 -6.74
C PRO A 23 -17.53 -7.66 -6.14
N ALA A 24 -16.47 -7.46 -5.36
CA ALA A 24 -16.24 -6.27 -4.55
C ALA A 24 -15.05 -5.44 -5.01
N ALA A 25 -15.18 -4.12 -4.89
CA ALA A 25 -14.07 -3.18 -5.02
C ALA A 25 -13.34 -3.03 -3.68
N CYS A 26 -12.00 -2.97 -3.68
CA CYS A 26 -11.19 -2.62 -2.51
C CYS A 26 -10.77 -1.14 -2.56
N GLU A 27 -10.28 -0.67 -3.72
CA GLU A 27 -9.67 0.64 -3.91
C GLU A 27 -10.55 1.62 -4.73
N GLY A 28 -11.88 1.40 -4.71
CA GLY A 28 -12.85 2.21 -5.43
C GLY A 28 -13.35 1.59 -6.73
N THR A 29 -14.57 1.97 -7.12
CA THR A 29 -15.29 1.34 -8.25
C THR A 29 -14.85 1.82 -9.63
N SER A 30 -14.21 2.97 -9.73
CA SER A 30 -13.83 3.58 -11.02
C SER A 30 -12.61 2.93 -11.69
N THR A 31 -11.88 2.08 -10.98
CA THR A 31 -10.63 1.46 -11.42
C THR A 31 -10.70 -0.06 -11.51
N LEU A 32 -11.91 -0.61 -11.65
CA LEU A 32 -12.16 -2.05 -11.80
C LEU A 32 -12.07 -2.49 -13.27
N PHE A 33 -11.46 -3.67 -13.49
CA PHE A 33 -11.60 -4.40 -14.75
C PHE A 33 -12.78 -5.36 -14.64
N PRO A 34 -13.90 -5.14 -15.39
CA PRO A 34 -15.04 -6.04 -15.36
C PRO A 34 -14.71 -7.36 -16.07
N VAL A 35 -15.30 -8.44 -15.58
CA VAL A 35 -15.21 -9.79 -16.13
C VAL A 35 -16.63 -10.35 -16.21
N ASP A 36 -17.02 -10.90 -17.37
CA ASP A 36 -18.24 -11.68 -17.50
C ASP A 36 -18.06 -13.02 -16.75
N TYR A 37 -18.85 -13.21 -15.70
CA TYR A 37 -18.78 -14.40 -14.86
C TYR A 37 -20.11 -15.15 -14.90
N PHE A 38 -20.27 -16.00 -15.92
CA PHE A 38 -21.53 -16.70 -16.22
C PHE A 38 -22.70 -15.72 -16.36
N ASP A 39 -23.68 -15.80 -15.49
CA ASP A 39 -24.86 -14.90 -15.50
C ASP A 39 -24.69 -13.67 -14.57
N GLU A 40 -23.50 -13.49 -13.99
CA GLU A 40 -23.17 -12.41 -13.06
C GLU A 40 -21.99 -11.58 -13.56
N GLN A 41 -21.89 -10.36 -13.06
CA GLN A 41 -20.71 -9.52 -13.28
C GLN A 41 -19.74 -9.64 -12.13
N ALA A 42 -18.46 -9.89 -12.44
CA ALA A 42 -17.37 -9.89 -11.49
C ALA A 42 -16.28 -8.90 -11.95
N PHE A 43 -15.24 -8.79 -11.15
CA PHE A 43 -14.11 -7.91 -11.42
C PHE A 43 -12.78 -8.63 -11.13
N LEU A 44 -11.71 -8.22 -11.77
CA LEU A 44 -10.36 -8.57 -11.35
C LEU A 44 -10.01 -7.82 -10.08
N THR A 45 -9.40 -8.51 -9.13
CA THR A 45 -9.09 -7.97 -7.79
C THR A 45 -8.14 -6.77 -7.84
N GLN A 46 -8.42 -5.74 -7.06
CA GLN A 46 -7.52 -4.60 -6.85
C GLN A 46 -6.57 -4.83 -5.66
N SER A 47 -6.86 -5.82 -4.79
CA SER A 47 -6.11 -6.19 -3.59
C SER A 47 -6.72 -7.47 -3.02
N GLY A 48 -5.90 -8.31 -2.41
CA GLY A 48 -6.35 -9.47 -1.66
C GLY A 48 -6.84 -9.14 -0.24
N GLN A 49 -6.62 -7.90 0.23
CA GLN A 49 -6.77 -7.47 1.62
C GLN A 49 -8.07 -7.93 2.27
N LEU A 50 -9.22 -7.65 1.69
CA LEU A 50 -10.52 -7.93 2.33
C LEU A 50 -10.70 -9.42 2.68
N TYR A 51 -10.20 -10.31 1.81
CA TYR A 51 -10.23 -11.76 2.05
C TYR A 51 -9.16 -12.20 3.05
N VAL A 52 -7.99 -11.56 3.01
CA VAL A 52 -6.88 -11.85 3.93
C VAL A 52 -7.24 -11.41 5.36
N GLU A 53 -8.02 -10.32 5.54
CA GLU A 53 -8.59 -9.95 6.84
C GLU A 53 -9.46 -11.08 7.42
N ALA A 54 -10.27 -11.76 6.59
CA ALA A 54 -11.08 -12.89 7.06
C ALA A 54 -10.20 -14.06 7.54
N THR A 55 -9.13 -14.37 6.82
CA THR A 55 -8.20 -15.44 7.23
C THR A 55 -7.36 -15.03 8.45
N ALA A 56 -7.09 -13.72 8.65
CA ALA A 56 -6.42 -13.21 9.84
C ALA A 56 -7.24 -13.46 11.12
N MET A 57 -8.58 -13.38 11.04
CA MET A 57 -9.46 -13.69 12.17
C MET A 57 -9.33 -15.16 12.62
N ALA A 58 -8.99 -16.07 11.71
CA ALA A 58 -8.82 -17.49 12.01
C ALA A 58 -7.38 -17.88 12.38
N LEU A 59 -6.38 -17.28 11.74
CA LEU A 59 -4.99 -17.72 11.78
C LEU A 59 -4.05 -16.72 12.51
N GLY A 60 -4.53 -15.52 12.82
CA GLY A 60 -3.82 -14.48 13.56
C GLY A 60 -2.86 -13.66 12.70
N LYS A 61 -1.82 -14.27 12.14
CA LYS A 61 -0.84 -13.62 11.26
C LYS A 61 -0.87 -14.27 9.90
N VAL A 62 -1.27 -13.54 8.89
CA VAL A 62 -1.40 -14.04 7.53
C VAL A 62 -0.79 -13.07 6.53
N TYR A 63 -0.47 -13.54 5.35
CA TYR A 63 -0.12 -12.69 4.22
C TYR A 63 -0.58 -13.31 2.91
N SER A 64 -0.84 -12.48 1.91
CA SER A 64 -1.00 -12.90 0.53
C SER A 64 0.16 -12.42 -0.33
N PHE A 65 0.35 -13.09 -1.46
CA PHE A 65 1.24 -12.65 -2.52
C PHE A 65 0.61 -13.00 -3.86
N GLY A 66 0.05 -12.02 -4.52
CA GLY A 66 -0.72 -12.26 -5.71
C GLY A 66 -0.77 -11.09 -6.68
N PRO A 67 -1.28 -11.34 -7.90
CA PRO A 67 -1.52 -10.31 -8.88
C PRO A 67 -2.69 -9.42 -8.46
N THR A 68 -2.56 -8.14 -8.79
CA THR A 68 -3.58 -7.11 -8.58
C THR A 68 -3.77 -6.31 -9.85
N PHE A 69 -4.98 -5.79 -10.04
CA PHE A 69 -5.39 -5.17 -11.29
C PHE A 69 -6.07 -3.83 -11.01
N ARG A 70 -5.60 -2.76 -11.64
CA ARG A 70 -6.20 -1.42 -11.52
C ARG A 70 -6.37 -0.81 -12.91
N ALA A 71 -7.61 -0.53 -13.30
CA ALA A 71 -7.96 0.07 -14.58
C ALA A 71 -7.74 1.59 -14.61
N GLU A 72 -6.69 2.05 -13.94
CA GLU A 72 -6.35 3.46 -13.85
C GLU A 72 -5.84 3.99 -15.19
N LYS A 73 -6.43 5.10 -15.67
CA LYS A 73 -5.98 5.79 -16.89
C LYS A 73 -4.79 6.72 -16.59
N SER A 74 -3.80 6.21 -15.84
CA SER A 74 -2.61 6.96 -15.47
C SER A 74 -1.49 6.81 -16.51
N LYS A 75 -0.82 7.91 -16.82
CA LYS A 75 0.37 7.96 -17.68
C LYS A 75 1.66 8.17 -16.89
N THR A 76 1.63 8.06 -15.57
CA THR A 76 2.81 8.28 -14.75
C THR A 76 3.78 7.11 -14.84
N ARG A 77 5.04 7.36 -14.49
CA ARG A 77 6.10 6.33 -14.44
C ARG A 77 5.94 5.32 -13.29
N ARG A 78 4.93 5.49 -12.40
CA ARG A 78 4.71 4.70 -11.18
C ARG A 78 3.50 3.76 -11.27
N HIS A 79 2.79 3.68 -12.41
CA HIS A 79 1.57 2.91 -12.54
C HIS A 79 1.68 1.82 -13.61
N LEU A 80 1.23 0.63 -13.21
CA LEU A 80 0.91 -0.50 -14.07
C LEU A 80 -0.57 -0.83 -13.87
N THR A 81 -1.20 -1.45 -14.86
CA THR A 81 -2.60 -1.92 -14.75
C THR A 81 -2.68 -3.35 -14.21
N GLU A 82 -1.58 -4.09 -14.24
CA GLU A 82 -1.37 -5.41 -13.65
C GLU A 82 -0.02 -5.39 -12.93
N PHE A 83 0.01 -5.75 -11.66
CA PHE A 83 1.20 -5.77 -10.82
C PHE A 83 1.03 -6.76 -9.66
N TRP A 84 2.07 -6.99 -8.90
CA TRP A 84 2.04 -7.91 -7.76
C TRP A 84 2.12 -7.17 -6.43
N MET A 85 1.34 -7.66 -5.47
CA MET A 85 1.42 -7.15 -4.10
C MET A 85 1.76 -8.27 -3.10
N VAL A 86 2.45 -7.89 -2.03
CA VAL A 86 2.51 -8.65 -0.78
C VAL A 86 1.67 -7.90 0.25
N GLU A 87 0.74 -8.60 0.89
CA GLU A 87 -0.28 -7.98 1.73
C GLU A 87 -0.44 -8.77 3.04
N PRO A 88 0.34 -8.44 4.10
CA PRO A 88 0.16 -9.01 5.43
C PRO A 88 -1.03 -8.39 6.15
N GLU A 89 -1.75 -9.21 6.92
CA GLU A 89 -2.78 -8.81 7.87
C GLU A 89 -2.55 -9.51 9.20
N VAL A 90 -2.67 -8.75 10.31
CA VAL A 90 -2.34 -9.23 11.65
C VAL A 90 -3.48 -8.91 12.61
N ALA A 91 -4.04 -9.95 13.22
CA ALA A 91 -5.03 -9.82 14.29
C ALA A 91 -4.38 -9.21 15.54
N TYR A 92 -5.12 -8.35 16.24
CA TYR A 92 -4.71 -7.59 17.42
C TYR A 92 -3.64 -6.51 17.17
N ALA A 93 -3.31 -6.23 15.90
CA ALA A 93 -2.39 -5.15 15.53
C ALA A 93 -3.09 -3.79 15.49
N GLN A 94 -2.38 -2.77 15.92
CA GLN A 94 -2.71 -1.36 15.81
C GLN A 94 -1.81 -0.68 14.79
N LEU A 95 -2.03 0.61 14.52
CA LEU A 95 -1.26 1.36 13.53
C LEU A 95 0.26 1.29 13.77
N ASP A 96 0.71 1.38 15.02
CA ASP A 96 2.15 1.32 15.33
C ASP A 96 2.75 -0.05 14.99
N ASP A 97 2.02 -1.14 15.25
CA ASP A 97 2.45 -2.50 14.87
C ASP A 97 2.55 -2.66 13.35
N VAL A 98 1.61 -2.05 12.61
CA VAL A 98 1.62 -2.04 11.13
C VAL A 98 2.86 -1.29 10.62
N MET A 99 3.19 -0.14 11.20
CA MET A 99 4.39 0.62 10.85
C MET A 99 5.67 -0.15 11.15
N GLU A 100 5.76 -0.80 12.31
CA GLU A 100 6.92 -1.62 12.69
C GLU A 100 7.11 -2.83 11.77
N LEU A 101 6.01 -3.49 11.39
CA LEU A 101 6.06 -4.62 10.47
C LEU A 101 6.52 -4.19 9.07
N ALA A 102 6.03 -3.05 8.56
CA ALA A 102 6.43 -2.48 7.28
C ALA A 102 7.92 -2.09 7.27
N GLU A 103 8.38 -1.42 8.34
CA GLU A 103 9.79 -1.06 8.54
C GLU A 103 10.69 -2.29 8.56
N GLY A 104 10.29 -3.32 9.31
CA GLY A 104 11.01 -4.58 9.39
C GLY A 104 11.12 -5.30 8.05
N LEU A 105 10.02 -5.35 7.27
CA LEU A 105 10.01 -5.97 5.94
C LEU A 105 10.95 -5.25 4.97
N ILE A 106 10.87 -3.93 4.90
CA ILE A 106 11.72 -3.13 4.00
C ILE A 106 13.19 -3.30 4.35
N THR A 107 13.53 -3.16 5.64
CA THR A 107 14.91 -3.32 6.12
C THR A 107 15.44 -4.72 5.80
N PHE A 108 14.64 -5.76 6.03
CA PHE A 108 15.00 -7.14 5.72
C PHE A 108 15.25 -7.35 4.22
N ILE A 109 14.35 -6.87 3.36
CA ILE A 109 14.48 -7.04 1.90
C ILE A 109 15.74 -6.34 1.39
N VAL A 110 15.95 -5.07 1.78
CA VAL A 110 17.13 -4.31 1.34
C VAL A 110 18.42 -4.99 1.80
N LYS A 111 18.50 -5.40 3.07
CA LYS A 111 19.66 -6.13 3.60
C LYS A 111 19.92 -7.43 2.82
N ARG A 112 18.88 -8.22 2.54
CA ARG A 112 19.00 -9.46 1.76
C ARG A 112 19.43 -9.21 0.32
N CYS A 113 18.95 -8.11 -0.31
CA CYS A 113 19.41 -7.71 -1.64
C CYS A 113 20.89 -7.35 -1.63
N LEU A 114 21.36 -6.58 -0.66
CA LEU A 114 22.78 -6.23 -0.50
C LEU A 114 23.65 -7.47 -0.25
N GLU A 115 23.19 -8.41 0.56
CA GLU A 115 23.91 -9.66 0.85
C GLU A 115 24.00 -10.60 -0.35
N LYS A 116 22.90 -10.76 -1.10
CA LYS A 116 22.77 -11.82 -2.12
C LYS A 116 22.90 -11.33 -3.56
N ARG A 117 22.69 -10.03 -3.82
CA ARG A 117 22.61 -9.45 -5.16
C ARG A 117 23.45 -8.18 -5.35
N ARG A 118 24.44 -7.94 -4.48
CA ARG A 118 25.32 -6.76 -4.56
C ARG A 118 25.95 -6.60 -5.93
N ALA A 119 26.51 -7.69 -6.49
CA ALA A 119 27.15 -7.66 -7.80
C ALA A 119 26.16 -7.35 -8.93
N ASP A 120 24.95 -7.90 -8.85
CA ASP A 120 23.87 -7.64 -9.83
C ASP A 120 23.46 -6.16 -9.79
N LEU A 121 23.27 -5.60 -8.58
CA LEU A 121 22.95 -4.18 -8.39
C LEU A 121 24.05 -3.27 -8.97
N GLN A 122 25.31 -3.60 -8.73
CA GLN A 122 26.44 -2.86 -9.30
C GLN A 122 26.48 -2.95 -10.83
N THR A 123 26.17 -4.13 -11.39
CA THR A 123 26.15 -4.34 -12.84
C THR A 123 25.12 -3.46 -13.56
N ILE A 124 23.96 -3.24 -12.93
CA ILE A 124 22.92 -2.33 -13.46
C ILE A 124 23.18 -0.85 -13.11
N GLY A 125 24.31 -0.52 -12.50
CA GLY A 125 24.70 0.85 -12.16
C GLY A 125 24.01 1.44 -10.91
N ARG A 126 23.41 0.58 -10.05
CA ARG A 126 22.78 1.05 -8.79
C ARG A 126 23.82 1.56 -7.81
N ASP A 127 23.66 2.78 -7.32
CA ASP A 127 24.43 3.30 -6.20
C ASP A 127 24.01 2.58 -4.90
N ILE A 128 24.76 1.55 -4.53
CA ILE A 128 24.48 0.73 -3.35
C ILE A 128 24.69 1.47 -2.03
N SER A 129 25.48 2.57 -2.01
CA SER A 129 25.74 3.35 -0.78
C SER A 129 24.45 3.96 -0.21
N LYS A 130 23.46 4.22 -1.07
CA LYS A 130 22.14 4.68 -0.67
C LYS A 130 21.32 3.59 -0.01
N LEU A 131 21.42 2.34 -0.49
CA LEU A 131 20.75 1.20 0.12
C LEU A 131 21.39 0.79 1.45
N GLU A 132 22.69 0.99 1.62
CA GLU A 132 23.42 0.70 2.86
C GLU A 132 22.97 1.58 4.05
N LYS A 133 22.31 2.72 3.77
CA LYS A 133 21.73 3.60 4.79
C LYS A 133 20.36 3.13 5.31
N ILE A 134 19.73 2.13 4.65
CA ILE A 134 18.37 1.71 4.97
C ILE A 134 18.39 0.78 6.19
N GLU A 135 18.16 1.37 7.33
CA GLU A 135 18.07 0.70 8.63
C GLU A 135 17.01 1.36 9.51
N ALA A 136 16.36 0.59 10.37
CA ALA A 136 15.42 1.09 11.35
C ALA A 136 16.15 1.98 12.42
N PRO A 137 15.45 2.94 13.05
CA PRO A 137 14.06 3.33 12.77
C PRO A 137 13.93 4.27 11.55
N PHE A 138 12.76 4.20 10.90
CA PHE A 138 12.39 5.14 9.85
C PHE A 138 11.76 6.40 10.44
N PRO A 139 11.97 7.59 9.84
CA PRO A 139 11.26 8.81 10.21
C PRO A 139 9.74 8.61 10.10
N ARG A 140 8.99 9.05 11.12
CA ARG A 140 7.53 9.05 11.16
C ARG A 140 7.06 10.48 11.28
N ILE A 141 6.27 10.96 10.34
CA ILE A 141 5.72 12.31 10.34
C ILE A 141 4.21 12.27 10.19
N SER A 142 3.51 13.13 10.89
CA SER A 142 2.05 13.25 10.73
C SER A 142 1.71 13.86 9.38
N TYR A 143 0.51 13.59 8.88
CA TYR A 143 0.00 14.27 7.69
C TYR A 143 -0.02 15.80 7.89
N ASP A 144 -0.38 16.28 9.07
CA ASP A 144 -0.37 17.71 9.39
C ASP A 144 1.03 18.32 9.22
N ASP A 145 2.09 17.62 9.64
CA ASP A 145 3.48 18.08 9.48
C ASP A 145 3.96 17.94 8.03
N ALA A 146 3.53 16.90 7.31
CA ALA A 146 3.79 16.77 5.88
C ALA A 146 3.18 17.95 5.09
N VAL A 147 1.94 18.33 5.41
CA VAL A 147 1.27 19.51 4.79
C VAL A 147 2.05 20.78 5.05
N LYS A 148 2.50 21.05 6.29
CA LYS A 148 3.34 22.22 6.60
C LYS A 148 4.61 22.24 5.77
N ASN A 149 5.27 21.09 5.66
CA ASN A 149 6.49 20.94 4.87
C ASN A 149 6.26 21.22 3.37
N LEU A 150 5.16 20.73 2.80
CA LEU A 150 4.77 21.01 1.41
C LEU A 150 4.47 22.50 1.20
N GLN A 151 3.76 23.14 2.13
CA GLN A 151 3.46 24.59 2.06
C GLN A 151 4.72 25.43 2.14
N GLU A 152 5.67 25.07 2.99
CA GLU A 152 7.00 25.70 3.03
C GLU A 152 7.78 25.47 1.74
N GLY A 153 7.73 24.27 1.16
CA GLY A 153 8.32 23.95 -0.13
C GLY A 153 7.79 24.83 -1.24
N HIS A 154 6.46 25.01 -1.31
CA HIS A 154 5.84 25.92 -2.25
C HIS A 154 6.28 27.37 -2.03
N ALA A 155 6.28 27.87 -0.78
CA ALA A 155 6.74 29.22 -0.46
C ALA A 155 8.20 29.49 -0.86
N LYS A 156 9.03 28.46 -0.86
CA LYS A 156 10.44 28.51 -1.32
C LYS A 156 10.61 28.30 -2.83
N GLY A 157 9.52 28.11 -3.57
CA GLY A 157 9.53 27.85 -5.03
C GLY A 157 9.98 26.44 -5.45
N ALA A 158 10.02 25.49 -4.52
CA ALA A 158 10.38 24.09 -4.80
C ALA A 158 9.21 23.27 -5.34
N LEU A 159 7.97 23.72 -5.14
CA LEU A 159 6.75 23.12 -5.65
C LEU A 159 5.96 24.16 -6.45
N GLU A 160 5.40 23.74 -7.58
CA GLU A 160 4.63 24.62 -8.48
C GLU A 160 3.29 25.04 -7.87
N SER A 161 2.63 24.13 -7.15
CA SER A 161 1.31 24.35 -6.55
C SER A 161 1.34 24.28 -5.03
N LYS A 162 0.51 25.11 -4.39
CA LYS A 162 0.30 25.07 -2.94
C LYS A 162 -0.57 23.87 -2.58
N PHE A 163 -0.09 23.05 -1.65
CA PHE A 163 -0.87 21.94 -1.12
C PHE A 163 -1.89 22.43 -0.09
N GLU A 164 -3.16 22.08 -0.28
CA GLU A 164 -4.22 22.41 0.66
C GLU A 164 -4.53 21.23 1.58
N TRP A 165 -4.68 21.49 2.87
CA TRP A 165 -5.01 20.45 3.85
C TRP A 165 -6.31 19.73 3.48
N GLY A 166 -6.31 18.42 3.61
CA GLY A 166 -7.47 17.59 3.30
C GLY A 166 -7.45 16.96 1.90
N GLY A 167 -6.40 17.20 1.11
CA GLY A 167 -6.12 16.50 -0.15
C GLY A 167 -5.34 15.20 0.08
N ASP A 168 -5.34 14.30 -0.91
CA ASP A 168 -4.39 13.19 -0.96
C ASP A 168 -3.07 13.66 -1.59
N LEU A 169 -1.94 13.03 -1.20
CA LEU A 169 -0.63 13.40 -1.74
C LEU A 169 -0.52 12.96 -3.21
N GLY A 170 -0.19 13.89 -4.06
CA GLY A 170 0.13 13.59 -5.44
C GLY A 170 1.61 13.19 -5.64
N SER A 171 1.93 12.67 -6.83
CA SER A 171 3.29 12.26 -7.16
C SER A 171 4.37 13.36 -6.97
N PRO A 172 4.11 14.66 -7.25
CA PRO A 172 5.05 15.73 -6.93
C PRO A 172 5.26 15.92 -5.42
N ASP A 173 4.18 15.81 -4.63
CA ASP A 173 4.22 15.97 -3.17
C ASP A 173 5.04 14.87 -2.51
N GLU A 174 4.76 13.60 -2.88
CA GLU A 174 5.52 12.44 -2.42
C GLU A 174 7.00 12.54 -2.81
N THR A 175 7.29 12.96 -4.03
CA THR A 175 8.66 13.15 -4.52
C THR A 175 9.39 14.18 -3.68
N TYR A 176 8.76 15.32 -3.41
CA TYR A 176 9.34 16.38 -2.60
C TYR A 176 9.58 15.94 -1.16
N LEU A 177 8.60 15.29 -0.53
CA LEU A 177 8.73 14.80 0.84
C LEU A 177 9.80 13.72 0.97
N SER A 178 9.75 12.70 0.12
CA SER A 178 10.69 11.56 0.20
C SER A 178 12.13 11.93 -0.14
N ALA A 179 12.35 12.93 -0.98
CA ALA A 179 13.69 13.42 -1.34
C ALA A 179 14.44 14.10 -0.18
N GLN A 180 13.75 14.45 0.91
CA GLN A 180 14.36 15.09 2.07
C GLN A 180 14.99 14.10 3.06
N PHE A 181 14.81 12.80 2.83
CA PHE A 181 15.27 11.74 3.71
C PHE A 181 16.18 10.76 2.97
N ASP A 182 17.20 10.27 3.66
CA ASP A 182 18.07 9.18 3.19
C ASP A 182 17.48 7.78 3.43
N LYS A 183 16.37 7.71 4.18
CA LYS A 183 15.63 6.50 4.55
C LYS A 183 14.18 6.62 4.12
N PRO A 184 13.42 5.52 3.98
CA PRO A 184 11.98 5.61 3.81
C PRO A 184 11.34 6.43 4.93
N VAL A 185 10.40 7.30 4.58
CA VAL A 185 9.64 8.11 5.54
C VAL A 185 8.21 7.60 5.60
N MET A 186 7.68 7.51 6.81
CA MET A 186 6.30 7.10 7.08
C MET A 186 5.44 8.33 7.32
N ILE A 187 4.47 8.57 6.45
CA ILE A 187 3.47 9.63 6.64
C ILE A 187 2.20 8.98 7.13
N HIS A 188 1.68 9.42 8.28
CA HIS A 188 0.55 8.75 8.92
C HIS A 188 -0.59 9.72 9.26
N ARG A 189 -1.79 9.15 9.48
CA ARG A 189 -3.00 9.89 9.88
C ARG A 189 -3.44 10.91 8.84
N TYR A 190 -3.71 10.43 7.63
CA TYR A 190 -4.34 11.24 6.59
C TYR A 190 -5.81 11.54 6.90
N PRO A 191 -6.40 12.57 6.26
CA PRO A 191 -7.83 12.82 6.36
C PRO A 191 -8.66 11.61 5.94
N ALA A 192 -9.57 11.16 6.80
CA ALA A 192 -10.36 9.95 6.57
C ALA A 192 -11.18 10.00 5.28
N LYS A 193 -11.58 11.20 4.83
CA LYS A 193 -12.38 11.39 3.61
C LYS A 193 -11.65 11.04 2.30
N VAL A 194 -10.29 11.07 2.30
CA VAL A 194 -9.48 10.76 1.11
C VAL A 194 -8.87 9.36 1.15
N LYS A 195 -9.09 8.62 2.24
CA LYS A 195 -8.61 7.25 2.41
C LYS A 195 -9.75 6.24 2.33
N ALA A 196 -9.42 4.98 2.10
CA ALA A 196 -10.36 3.91 1.85
C ALA A 196 -11.37 3.69 2.99
N PHE A 197 -12.53 3.15 2.66
CA PHE A 197 -13.68 2.99 3.55
C PHE A 197 -13.41 2.10 4.77
N TYR A 198 -12.46 1.19 4.67
CA TYR A 198 -12.14 0.17 5.69
C TYR A 198 -11.14 0.65 6.76
N MET A 199 -10.60 1.85 6.65
CA MET A 199 -9.60 2.36 7.58
C MET A 199 -10.24 2.90 8.87
N GLU A 200 -9.68 2.49 10.02
CA GLU A 200 -10.14 2.92 11.35
C GLU A 200 -9.94 4.43 11.55
N PRO A 201 -10.94 5.19 11.99
CA PRO A 201 -10.74 6.60 12.34
C PRO A 201 -9.89 6.74 13.61
N ASP A 202 -9.09 7.81 13.68
CA ASP A 202 -8.32 8.11 14.89
C ASP A 202 -9.29 8.50 16.02
N PRO A 203 -9.24 7.86 17.20
CA PRO A 203 -10.17 8.12 18.29
C PRO A 203 -10.08 9.53 18.87
N GLN A 204 -8.94 10.22 18.70
CA GLN A 204 -8.74 11.59 19.17
C GLN A 204 -9.09 12.62 18.09
N ARG A 205 -8.93 12.25 16.83
CA ARG A 205 -9.18 13.06 15.64
C ARG A 205 -9.96 12.24 14.61
N PRO A 206 -11.30 12.06 14.76
CA PRO A 206 -12.11 11.23 13.86
C PRO A 206 -12.16 11.71 12.40
N ASP A 207 -11.68 12.92 12.13
CA ASP A 207 -11.45 13.46 10.80
C ASP A 207 -10.22 12.83 10.11
N LEU A 208 -9.36 12.11 10.85
CA LEU A 208 -8.19 11.39 10.36
C LEU A 208 -8.40 9.88 10.41
N ALA A 209 -7.72 9.15 9.54
CA ALA A 209 -7.67 7.70 9.54
C ALA A 209 -6.36 7.19 10.18
N LEU A 210 -6.40 6.08 10.90
CA LEU A 210 -5.24 5.37 11.39
C LEU A 210 -4.55 4.61 10.23
N CYS A 211 -3.91 5.37 9.36
CA CYS A 211 -3.23 4.88 8.15
C CYS A 211 -1.79 5.38 8.05
N VAL A 212 -1.02 4.74 7.20
CA VAL A 212 0.37 5.08 6.90
C VAL A 212 0.67 4.80 5.44
N ASP A 213 1.36 5.75 4.79
CA ASP A 213 2.02 5.54 3.52
C ASP A 213 3.54 5.59 3.76
N VAL A 214 4.27 4.59 3.26
CA VAL A 214 5.73 4.54 3.34
C VAL A 214 6.30 5.00 2.02
N LEU A 215 6.95 6.15 2.04
CA LEU A 215 7.59 6.73 0.86
C LEU A 215 9.07 6.34 0.81
N ALA A 216 9.47 5.70 -0.26
CA ALA A 216 10.87 5.38 -0.51
C ALA A 216 11.67 6.65 -0.85
N PRO A 217 12.93 6.78 -0.37
CA PRO A 217 13.77 7.94 -0.63
C PRO A 217 14.11 8.10 -2.11
N GLU A 218 14.89 9.11 -2.44
CA GLU A 218 15.32 9.43 -3.81
C GLU A 218 14.14 9.81 -4.74
N GLY A 219 12.99 10.20 -4.19
CA GLY A 219 11.82 10.62 -4.97
C GLY A 219 11.01 9.48 -5.59
N TYR A 220 11.19 8.24 -5.13
CA TYR A 220 10.39 7.10 -5.63
C TYR A 220 8.94 7.16 -5.15
N GLY A 221 8.66 7.80 -4.00
CA GLY A 221 7.31 7.92 -3.45
C GLY A 221 6.80 6.65 -2.83
N GLU A 222 5.48 6.51 -2.75
CA GLU A 222 4.81 5.44 -2.04
C GLU A 222 5.16 4.05 -2.57
N ILE A 223 5.64 3.17 -1.68
CA ILE A 223 5.89 1.74 -1.91
C ILE A 223 5.00 0.83 -1.05
N ILE A 224 4.52 1.34 0.08
CA ILE A 224 3.58 0.66 0.99
C ILE A 224 2.47 1.63 1.37
N GLY A 225 1.22 1.14 1.31
CA GLY A 225 0.06 1.75 1.94
C GLY A 225 -0.52 0.80 2.98
N GLY A 226 -0.78 1.27 4.19
CA GLY A 226 -1.27 0.44 5.29
C GLY A 226 -2.20 1.16 6.24
N SER A 227 -2.91 0.40 7.07
CA SER A 227 -3.77 0.96 8.11
C SER A 227 -4.13 -0.04 9.21
N GLN A 228 -4.58 0.49 10.32
CA GLN A 228 -5.48 -0.23 11.21
C GLN A 228 -6.83 -0.33 10.53
N ARG A 229 -7.47 -1.51 10.60
CA ARG A 229 -8.74 -1.79 9.94
C ARG A 229 -9.91 -1.50 10.86
N MET A 230 -11.00 -1.04 10.28
CA MET A 230 -12.22 -0.71 11.03
C MET A 230 -12.84 -1.97 11.65
N ALA A 231 -12.95 -1.97 12.98
CA ALA A 231 -13.49 -3.10 13.72
C ALA A 231 -15.01 -2.97 14.01
N SER A 232 -15.58 -1.74 13.98
CA SER A 232 -17.00 -1.51 14.21
C SER A 232 -17.85 -1.80 12.97
N TYR A 233 -18.89 -2.62 13.15
CA TYR A 233 -19.89 -2.91 12.10
C TYR A 233 -20.60 -1.63 11.65
N GLU A 234 -21.08 -0.83 12.58
CA GLU A 234 -21.87 0.37 12.30
C GLU A 234 -21.07 1.43 11.55
N LEU A 235 -19.81 1.62 11.97
CA LEU A 235 -18.92 2.57 11.30
C LEU A 235 -18.55 2.07 9.90
N LEU A 236 -18.25 0.79 9.74
CA LEU A 236 -17.92 0.21 8.45
C LEU A 236 -19.10 0.31 7.47
N LEU A 237 -20.32 -0.02 7.91
CA LEU A 237 -21.52 0.11 7.10
C LEU A 237 -21.75 1.57 6.66
N LYS A 238 -21.59 2.51 7.60
CA LYS A 238 -21.67 3.94 7.30
C LYS A 238 -20.66 4.36 6.24
N ARG A 239 -19.39 3.90 6.35
CA ARG A 239 -18.34 4.23 5.39
C ARG A 239 -18.59 3.61 4.00
N ILE A 240 -19.11 2.40 3.94
CA ILE A 240 -19.54 1.75 2.67
C ILE A 240 -20.56 2.64 1.96
N HIS A 241 -21.56 3.16 2.68
CA HIS A 241 -22.58 4.07 2.12
C HIS A 241 -21.98 5.43 1.72
N GLU A 242 -21.13 6.02 2.53
CA GLU A 242 -20.44 7.30 2.21
C GLU A 242 -19.59 7.19 0.93
N HIS A 243 -18.99 6.04 0.68
CA HIS A 243 -18.22 5.75 -0.53
C HIS A 243 -19.09 5.28 -1.72
N ASN A 244 -20.43 5.27 -1.57
CA ASN A 244 -21.38 4.82 -2.59
C ASN A 244 -21.08 3.38 -3.10
N LEU A 245 -20.62 2.51 -2.21
CA LEU A 245 -20.33 1.11 -2.52
C LEU A 245 -21.62 0.27 -2.38
N PRO A 246 -21.82 -0.77 -3.22
CA PRO A 246 -22.98 -1.64 -3.14
C PRO A 246 -22.90 -2.53 -1.89
N GLU A 247 -23.75 -2.29 -0.89
CA GLU A 247 -23.73 -3.01 0.40
C GLU A 247 -23.75 -4.55 0.23
N GLU A 248 -24.52 -5.05 -0.73
CA GLU A 248 -24.66 -6.49 -0.96
C GLU A 248 -23.31 -7.17 -1.30
N ALA A 249 -22.43 -6.48 -2.03
CA ALA A 249 -21.10 -6.99 -2.36
C ALA A 249 -20.17 -7.07 -1.13
N PHE A 250 -20.49 -6.34 -0.06
CA PHE A 250 -19.70 -6.28 1.19
C PHE A 250 -20.37 -6.99 2.37
N LYS A 251 -21.51 -7.62 2.19
CA LYS A 251 -22.25 -8.28 3.27
C LYS A 251 -21.41 -9.30 4.02
N TRP A 252 -20.69 -10.15 3.32
CA TRP A 252 -19.77 -11.11 3.92
C TRP A 252 -18.63 -10.45 4.73
N TYR A 253 -18.16 -9.30 4.27
CA TYR A 253 -17.11 -8.52 4.94
C TYR A 253 -17.64 -7.80 6.18
N LEU A 254 -18.88 -7.30 6.13
CA LEU A 254 -19.63 -6.79 7.28
C LEU A 254 -19.89 -7.88 8.32
N ASP A 255 -20.19 -9.10 7.88
CA ASP A 255 -20.43 -10.25 8.77
C ASP A 255 -19.20 -10.60 9.62
N LEU A 256 -17.97 -10.35 9.14
CA LEU A 256 -16.77 -10.48 9.98
C LEU A 256 -16.84 -9.61 11.23
N ARG A 257 -17.35 -8.38 11.10
CA ARG A 257 -17.49 -7.45 12.25
C ARG A 257 -18.65 -7.85 13.16
N LYS A 258 -19.69 -8.40 12.59
CA LYS A 258 -20.89 -8.82 13.31
C LYS A 258 -20.67 -10.07 14.17
N PHE A 259 -19.85 -11.01 13.70
CA PHE A 259 -19.69 -12.32 14.31
C PHE A 259 -18.37 -12.54 15.06
N GLY A 260 -17.49 -11.57 15.15
CA GLY A 260 -16.32 -11.70 16.00
C GLY A 260 -15.04 -11.05 15.48
N SER A 261 -15.10 -9.82 15.01
CA SER A 261 -13.89 -9.07 14.68
C SER A 261 -13.08 -8.71 15.93
N VAL A 262 -11.77 -8.61 15.73
CA VAL A 262 -10.82 -8.03 16.68
C VAL A 262 -10.14 -6.83 16.05
N PRO A 263 -9.51 -5.92 16.80
CA PRO A 263 -8.60 -4.94 16.23
C PRO A 263 -7.57 -5.66 15.35
N HIS A 264 -7.34 -5.19 14.15
CA HIS A 264 -6.39 -5.79 13.23
C HIS A 264 -5.86 -4.74 12.27
N GLY A 265 -4.77 -5.02 11.62
CA GLY A 265 -4.15 -4.11 10.69
C GLY A 265 -3.18 -4.79 9.76
N GLY A 266 -2.86 -4.11 8.68
CA GLY A 266 -1.98 -4.62 7.66
C GLY A 266 -1.62 -3.57 6.62
N PHE A 267 -0.92 -4.00 5.60
CA PHE A 267 -0.50 -3.12 4.51
C PHE A 267 -0.37 -3.87 3.19
N GLY A 268 -0.35 -3.13 2.08
CA GLY A 268 0.01 -3.63 0.77
C GLY A 268 1.33 -3.03 0.31
N MET A 269 2.28 -3.87 -0.13
CA MET A 269 3.50 -3.44 -0.79
C MET A 269 3.47 -3.83 -2.26
N GLY A 270 3.52 -2.82 -3.15
CA GLY A 270 3.67 -3.06 -4.59
C GLY A 270 5.09 -3.53 -4.92
N ILE A 271 5.20 -4.74 -5.46
CA ILE A 271 6.51 -5.36 -5.73
C ILE A 271 7.29 -4.57 -6.77
N GLU A 272 6.65 -4.15 -7.84
CA GLU A 272 7.29 -3.41 -8.93
C GLU A 272 7.79 -2.04 -8.47
N ARG A 273 7.05 -1.36 -7.58
CA ARG A 273 7.53 -0.10 -6.98
C ARG A 273 8.75 -0.32 -6.09
N ALA A 274 8.73 -1.36 -5.25
CA ALA A 274 9.88 -1.72 -4.41
C ALA A 274 11.10 -2.12 -5.24
N VAL A 275 10.92 -2.90 -6.32
CA VAL A 275 12.01 -3.27 -7.25
C VAL A 275 12.55 -2.04 -7.97
N ALA A 276 11.69 -1.14 -8.45
CA ALA A 276 12.13 0.08 -9.12
C ALA A 276 13.04 0.91 -8.20
N TRP A 277 12.64 1.11 -6.95
CA TRP A 277 13.45 1.81 -5.97
C TRP A 277 14.78 1.10 -5.66
N ILE A 278 14.73 -0.20 -5.30
CA ILE A 278 15.93 -0.95 -4.92
C ILE A 278 16.94 -1.02 -6.08
N CYS A 279 16.45 -1.18 -7.31
CA CYS A 279 17.28 -1.26 -8.51
C CYS A 279 17.67 0.10 -9.10
N GLY A 280 17.07 1.20 -8.64
CA GLY A 280 17.35 2.54 -9.16
C GLY A 280 16.77 2.79 -10.56
N LEU A 281 15.61 2.18 -10.88
CA LEU A 281 14.98 2.27 -12.20
C LEU A 281 14.07 3.49 -12.29
N GLU A 282 14.01 4.13 -13.44
CA GLU A 282 13.20 5.34 -13.62
C GLU A 282 11.71 5.05 -13.77
N HIS A 283 11.35 3.88 -14.30
CA HIS A 283 9.97 3.54 -14.62
C HIS A 283 9.64 2.11 -14.18
N VAL A 284 8.49 1.93 -13.50
CA VAL A 284 8.04 0.59 -13.04
C VAL A 284 7.88 -0.45 -14.17
N ARG A 285 7.69 -0.04 -15.42
CA ARG A 285 7.66 -0.97 -16.58
C ARG A 285 8.97 -1.74 -16.79
N GLU A 286 10.08 -1.28 -16.21
CA GLU A 286 11.40 -1.90 -16.33
C GLU A 286 11.61 -3.03 -15.30
N THR A 287 10.67 -3.17 -14.36
CA THR A 287 10.75 -4.15 -13.28
C THR A 287 10.16 -5.52 -13.64
N ILE A 288 9.43 -5.60 -14.74
CA ILE A 288 8.69 -6.79 -15.16
C ILE A 288 8.85 -7.00 -16.68
N PRO A 289 9.02 -8.25 -17.15
CA PRO A 289 9.27 -8.53 -18.59
C PRO A 289 8.15 -8.09 -19.53
N PHE A 290 6.89 -8.23 -19.11
CA PHE A 290 5.70 -7.94 -19.91
C PHE A 290 4.76 -6.96 -19.19
N PRO A 291 5.13 -5.66 -19.09
CA PRO A 291 4.33 -4.69 -18.35
C PRO A 291 3.00 -4.39 -19.03
N ARG A 292 1.92 -4.39 -18.25
CA ARG A 292 0.59 -3.94 -18.67
C ARG A 292 0.36 -2.51 -18.21
N MET A 293 0.06 -1.64 -19.14
CA MET A 293 -0.13 -0.21 -18.90
C MET A 293 -1.25 0.34 -19.78
N LEU A 294 -1.69 1.54 -19.48
CA LEU A 294 -2.58 2.28 -20.38
C LEU A 294 -1.99 2.30 -21.81
N TYR A 295 -2.77 1.82 -22.78
CA TYR A 295 -2.38 1.68 -24.20
C TYR A 295 -1.25 0.67 -24.47
N ARG A 296 -0.90 -0.17 -23.51
CA ARG A 296 0.09 -1.25 -23.72
C ARG A 296 -0.46 -2.59 -23.23
N LEU A 297 -1.02 -3.34 -24.17
CA LEU A 297 -1.52 -4.71 -23.96
C LEU A 297 -0.64 -5.77 -24.64
N TYR A 298 0.11 -5.37 -25.67
CA TYR A 298 0.97 -6.25 -26.48
C TYR A 298 2.46 -5.85 -26.31
N PRO A 299 3.41 -6.77 -26.39
CA PRO A 299 3.32 -8.21 -26.27
C PRO A 299 2.90 -8.67 -24.90
#